data_f4dd8a6949a6fce5812611317b6188c4
#
_entry.id   f4dd8a6949a6fce5812611317b6188c4
#
_cell.length_a   1.000
_cell.length_b   1.000
_cell.length_c   1.000
_cell.angle_alpha   90.00
_cell.angle_beta   90.00
_cell.angle_gamma   90.00
#
_symmetry.space_group_name_H-M   'P 1'
#
loop_
_entity.id
_entity.type
_entity.pdbx_description
1 polymer ?
#
loop_
_entity_poly.entity_id
_entity_poly.type
_entity_poly.pdbx_seq_one_letter_code
_entity_poly.pdbx_strand_id
1 'polypeptide(L)' 'YRTVLLMGQDAVDVLLKCHEDGTFHGVMDYIAMYLVWDINDETDNPLFQECETAQQMYDAWMQYMQK' A
#
# COMPACT_ATOMS: atom_id res chain seq x y z
N TYR A 1 11.80 4.53 -7.14
CA TYR A 1 10.50 5.11 -6.79
C TYR A 1 9.71 5.50 -8.03
N ARG A 2 10.30 6.27 -8.93
CA ARG A 2 9.63 6.67 -10.16
C ARG A 2 9.22 5.48 -11.02
N THR A 3 10.10 4.49 -11.09
CA THR A 3 9.82 3.28 -11.87
C THR A 3 8.59 2.56 -11.31
N VAL A 4 8.47 2.50 -9.98
CA VAL A 4 7.33 1.87 -9.32
C VAL A 4 6.04 2.61 -9.68
N LEU A 5 6.06 3.95 -9.66
CA LEU A 5 4.90 4.74 -10.02
C LEU A 5 4.48 4.52 -11.48
N LEU A 6 5.45 4.35 -12.37
CA LEU A 6 5.17 4.11 -13.78
C LEU A 6 4.57 2.72 -14.04
N MET A 7 4.83 1.76 -13.16
CA MET A 7 4.26 0.41 -13.28
C MET A 7 2.79 0.35 -12.87
N GLY A 8 2.32 1.31 -12.09
CA GLY A 8 0.91 1.40 -11.73
C GLY A 8 0.39 0.18 -10.98
N GLN A 9 -0.70 -0.40 -11.45
CA GLN A 9 -1.37 -1.51 -10.76
C GLN A 9 -0.52 -2.77 -10.64
N ASP A 10 0.37 -2.99 -11.59
CA ASP A 10 1.28 -4.14 -11.49
C ASP A 10 2.17 -4.02 -10.26
N ALA A 11 2.67 -2.81 -9.99
CA ALA A 11 3.46 -2.56 -8.80
C ALA A 11 2.64 -2.72 -7.53
N VAL A 12 1.39 -2.26 -7.54
CA VAL A 12 0.49 -2.40 -6.40
C VAL A 12 0.29 -3.89 -6.08
N ASP A 13 0.02 -4.71 -7.09
CA ASP A 13 -0.18 -6.14 -6.89
C ASP A 13 1.06 -6.79 -6.28
N VAL A 14 2.24 -6.44 -6.76
CA VAL A 14 3.50 -6.97 -6.24
C VAL A 14 3.70 -6.55 -4.79
N LEU A 15 3.45 -5.29 -4.47
CA LEU A 15 3.63 -4.78 -3.11
C LEU A 15 2.67 -5.45 -2.13
N LEU A 16 1.41 -5.63 -2.53
CA LEU A 16 0.42 -6.29 -1.68
C LEU A 16 0.79 -7.75 -1.46
N LYS A 17 1.24 -8.43 -2.50
CA LYS A 17 1.63 -9.82 -2.39
C LYS A 17 2.84 -9.99 -1.47
N CYS A 18 3.81 -9.11 -1.57
CA CYS A 18 4.99 -9.16 -0.71
C CYS A 18 4.59 -8.94 0.76
N HIS A 19 3.64 -8.07 1.02
CA HIS A 19 3.13 -7.89 2.37
C HIS A 19 2.47 -9.17 2.87
N GLU A 20 1.61 -9.78 2.05
CA GLU A 20 0.89 -11.00 2.42
C GLU A 20 1.84 -12.18 2.67
N ASP A 21 2.91 -12.26 1.89
CA ASP A 21 3.90 -13.33 2.01
C ASP A 21 4.87 -13.11 3.16
N GLY A 22 4.84 -11.94 3.78
CA GLY A 22 5.77 -11.62 4.85
C GLY A 22 7.17 -11.25 4.36
N THR A 23 7.30 -10.94 3.06
CA THR A 23 8.58 -10.53 2.49
C THR A 23 9.06 -9.22 3.07
N PHE A 24 8.14 -8.28 3.24
CA PHE A 24 8.43 -7.00 3.88
C PHE A 24 8.05 -7.05 5.35
N HIS A 25 8.83 -6.39 6.18
CA HIS A 25 8.54 -6.28 7.60
C HIS A 25 9.16 -4.98 8.14
N GLY A 26 8.66 -4.53 9.28
CA GLY A 26 9.15 -3.30 9.90
C GLY A 26 8.89 -2.08 9.01
N VAL A 27 9.91 -1.22 8.91
CA VAL A 27 9.82 0.02 8.15
C VAL A 27 9.58 -0.25 6.66
N MET A 28 10.16 -1.33 6.15
CA MET A 28 10.01 -1.67 4.73
C MET A 28 8.55 -1.99 4.39
N ASP A 29 7.87 -2.68 5.27
CA ASP A 29 6.45 -3.00 5.08
C ASP A 29 5.61 -1.72 5.09
N TYR A 30 5.93 -0.80 6.00
CA TYR A 30 5.26 0.49 6.07
C TYR A 30 5.42 1.27 4.76
N ILE A 31 6.64 1.33 4.26
CA ILE A 31 6.93 2.05 3.02
C ILE A 31 6.20 1.40 1.84
N ALA A 32 6.18 0.07 1.80
CA ALA A 32 5.50 -0.65 0.72
C ALA A 32 4.01 -0.32 0.69
N MET A 33 3.36 -0.35 1.84
CA MET A 33 1.94 -0.03 1.92
C MET A 33 1.67 1.45 1.60
N TYR A 34 2.56 2.34 2.02
CA TYR A 34 2.46 3.75 1.64
C TYR A 34 2.47 3.90 0.12
N LEU A 35 3.37 3.18 -0.56
CA LEU A 35 3.46 3.25 -2.02
C LEU A 35 2.20 2.77 -2.70
N VAL A 36 1.52 1.77 -2.14
CA VAL A 36 0.25 1.30 -2.69
C VAL A 36 -0.75 2.45 -2.80
N TRP A 37 -0.88 3.23 -1.73
CA TRP A 37 -1.80 4.36 -1.72
C TRP A 37 -1.29 5.50 -2.60
N ASP A 38 0.03 5.73 -2.62
CA ASP A 38 0.63 6.81 -3.40
C ASP A 38 0.48 6.57 -4.91
N ILE A 39 0.69 5.33 -5.36
CA ILE A 39 0.55 4.96 -6.76
C ILE A 39 -0.87 5.27 -7.26
N ASN A 40 -1.85 5.08 -6.40
CA ASN A 40 -3.25 5.32 -6.74
C ASN A 40 -3.71 6.75 -6.44
N ASP A 41 -2.77 7.61 -6.01
CA ASP A 41 -3.03 9.02 -5.70
C ASP A 41 -4.14 9.16 -4.63
N GLU A 42 -4.11 8.29 -3.64
CA GLU A 42 -5.12 8.21 -2.59
C GLU A 42 -4.54 8.50 -1.20
N THR A 43 -3.39 9.15 -1.12
CA THR A 43 -2.78 9.48 0.17
C THR A 43 -3.60 10.50 0.96
N ASP A 44 -4.51 11.21 0.31
CA ASP A 44 -5.42 12.14 0.97
C ASP A 44 -6.68 11.46 1.50
N ASN A 45 -6.84 10.17 1.20
CA ASN A 45 -8.02 9.42 1.62
C ASN A 45 -8.06 9.30 3.14
N PRO A 46 -9.19 9.61 3.80
CA PRO A 46 -9.31 9.48 5.26
C PRO A 46 -8.98 8.07 5.77
N LEU A 47 -9.30 7.04 5.02
CA LEU A 47 -8.97 5.66 5.40
C LEU A 47 -7.46 5.50 5.56
N PHE A 48 -6.69 6.07 4.65
CA PHE A 48 -5.23 6.01 4.71
C PHE A 48 -4.69 6.89 5.85
N GLN A 49 -5.23 8.09 6.00
CA GLN A 49 -4.72 9.05 6.97
C GLN A 49 -4.92 8.60 8.42
N GLU A 50 -5.89 7.73 8.67
CA GLU A 50 -6.13 7.18 9.99
C GLU A 50 -5.22 6.00 10.32
N CYS A 51 -4.45 5.52 9.35
CA CYS A 51 -3.59 4.36 9.54
C CYS A 51 -2.30 4.75 10.23
N GLU A 52 -1.87 3.93 11.18
CA GLU A 52 -0.62 4.13 11.91
C GLU A 52 0.40 3.03 11.62
N THR A 53 -0.06 1.88 11.15
CA THR A 53 0.82 0.74 10.86
C THR A 53 0.58 0.23 9.45
N ALA A 54 1.55 -0.54 8.95
CA ALA A 54 1.44 -1.15 7.63
C ALA A 54 0.22 -2.06 7.54
N GLN A 55 -0.05 -2.82 8.60
CA GLN A 55 -1.20 -3.71 8.62
C GLN A 55 -2.51 -2.92 8.50
N GLN A 56 -2.59 -1.79 9.17
CA GLN A 56 -3.77 -0.94 9.08
C GLN A 56 -3.93 -0.38 7.66
N MET A 57 -2.84 0.00 7.03
CA MET A 57 -2.85 0.47 5.65
C MET A 57 -3.33 -0.62 4.70
N TYR A 58 -2.88 -1.85 4.92
CA TYR A 58 -3.29 -2.97 4.10
C TYR A 58 -4.79 -3.25 4.28
N ASP A 59 -5.27 -3.30 5.53
CA ASP A 59 -6.68 -3.53 5.81
C ASP A 59 -7.55 -2.44 5.22
N ALA A 60 -7.12 -1.19 5.34
CA ALA A 60 -7.85 -0.05 4.78
C ALA A 60 -7.91 -0.14 3.26
N TRP A 61 -6.81 -0.57 2.63
CA TRP A 61 -6.78 -0.73 1.18
C TRP A 61 -7.77 -1.81 0.72
N MET A 62 -7.79 -2.96 1.42
CA MET A 62 -8.73 -4.02 1.09
C MET A 62 -10.17 -3.54 1.24
N GLN A 63 -10.46 -2.80 2.29
CA GLN A 63 -11.78 -2.24 2.51
C GLN A 63 -12.16 -1.24 1.41
N TYR A 64 -11.21 -0.40 1.02
CA TYR A 64 -11.41 0.57 -0.05
C TYR A 64 -11.72 -0.11 -1.38
N MET A 65 -11.01 -1.18 -1.69
CA MET A 65 -11.17 -1.89 -2.96
C MET A 65 -12.45 -2.71 -3.03
N GLN A 66 -13.07 -3.01 -1.89
CA GLN A 66 -14.32 -3.77 -1.86
C GLN A 66 -15.53 -2.91 -2.24
N LYS A 67 -15.35 -1.63 -2.33
CA LYS A 67 -16.42 -0.76 -2.80
C LYS A 67 -16.47 -0.75 -4.32
#